data_d3860315f99d56f28c5214f838f6ca83
#
_entry.id   d3860315f99d56f28c5214f838f6ca83
#
_cell.length_a   1.000
_cell.length_b   1.000
_cell.length_c   1.000
_cell.angle_alpha   90.00
_cell.angle_beta   90.00
_cell.angle_gamma   90.00
#
_symmetry.space_group_name_H-M   'P 1'
#
loop_
_entity.id
_entity.type
_entity.pdbx_description
1 polymer ?
#
loop_
_entity_poly.entity_id
_entity_poly.type
_entity_poly.pdbx_seq_one_letter_code
_entity_poly.pdbx_strand_id
1 'polypeptide(L)'
;EKHYPVFAGSTLPVKKLGWSNMYTSMGITGFTFALTGEAAVNPQAPDVSLPFTMCHEMAHRMCIAYERDANFAAFLAASSNPDTQFQYSAYFMAYRYCMAALSTVASQSAVDARARVEAGVNDYLRYDMVQYDAFYQTRKRETATKVGDKVNSTYLQTSGDSSGLASYGEVCDLLVSWHIQEILLPSLAVEENPFDPLDKTQVDLTGIVNAR
;
A
#
# COMPACT_ATOMS: atom_id res chain seq x y z
N GLU A 1 -5.98 3.24 17.06
CA GLU A 1 -5.50 4.19 18.10
C GLU A 1 -4.64 3.51 19.16
N LYS A 2 -5.03 2.32 19.60
CA LYS A 2 -4.30 1.59 20.64
C LYS A 2 -2.93 1.09 20.21
N HIS A 3 -2.76 0.81 18.91
CA HIS A 3 -1.52 0.27 18.34
C HIS A 3 -0.62 1.31 17.69
N TYR A 4 -1.20 2.39 17.16
CA TYR A 4 -0.46 3.39 16.40
C TYR A 4 -0.84 4.81 16.82
N PRO A 5 -0.27 5.32 17.93
CA PRO A 5 -0.60 6.65 18.47
C PRO A 5 -0.33 7.79 17.48
N VAL A 6 0.56 7.59 16.50
CA VAL A 6 0.87 8.57 15.45
C VAL A 6 -0.35 8.92 14.59
N PHE A 7 -1.34 8.03 14.52
CA PHE A 7 -2.59 8.30 13.80
C PHE A 7 -3.67 8.97 14.66
N ALA A 8 -3.43 9.15 15.95
CA ALA A 8 -4.31 9.92 16.83
C ALA A 8 -4.11 11.41 16.51
N GLY A 9 -5.09 12.04 15.88
CA GLY A 9 -4.95 13.45 15.54
C GLY A 9 -6.07 14.01 14.71
N SER A 10 -5.78 14.48 13.52
CA SER A 10 -6.73 15.22 12.69
C SER A 10 -7.96 14.40 12.30
N THR A 11 -9.12 14.89 12.68
CA THR A 11 -10.43 14.33 12.34
C THR A 11 -11.09 15.04 11.15
N LEU A 12 -10.38 15.96 10.48
CA LEU A 12 -10.95 16.66 9.33
C LEU A 12 -11.15 15.67 8.18
N PRO A 13 -12.32 15.65 7.57
CA PRO A 13 -12.61 14.71 6.49
C PRO A 13 -11.76 14.99 5.25
N VAL A 14 -11.47 13.93 4.50
CA VAL A 14 -10.85 14.05 3.18
C VAL A 14 -11.88 14.65 2.21
N LYS A 15 -11.45 15.62 1.43
CA LYS A 15 -12.30 16.30 0.44
C LYS A 15 -12.38 15.51 -0.87
N LYS A 16 -13.42 15.77 -1.65
CA LYS A 16 -13.48 15.31 -3.04
C LYS A 16 -12.78 16.32 -3.94
N LEU A 17 -11.88 15.86 -4.81
CA LEU A 17 -11.27 16.71 -5.82
C LEU A 17 -12.33 17.21 -6.81
N GLY A 18 -12.38 18.52 -7.01
CA GLY A 18 -13.04 19.10 -8.18
C GLY A 18 -12.26 18.72 -9.46
N TRP A 19 -12.91 18.83 -10.63
CA TRP A 19 -12.29 18.53 -11.93
C TRP A 19 -11.74 17.11 -12.05
N SER A 20 -12.42 16.15 -11.47
CA SER A 20 -12.03 14.74 -11.39
C SER A 20 -11.63 14.12 -12.72
N ASN A 21 -12.29 14.50 -13.83
CA ASN A 21 -11.91 14.04 -15.18
C ASN A 21 -10.49 14.43 -15.57
N MET A 22 -10.04 15.64 -15.20
CA MET A 22 -8.68 16.09 -15.46
C MET A 22 -7.68 15.28 -14.63
N TYR A 23 -7.91 15.15 -13.34
CA TYR A 23 -7.04 14.37 -12.45
C TYR A 23 -6.98 12.90 -12.85
N THR A 24 -8.12 12.30 -13.23
CA THR A 24 -8.16 10.92 -13.76
C THR A 24 -7.30 10.76 -15.02
N SER A 25 -7.38 11.72 -15.94
CA SER A 25 -6.57 11.67 -17.17
C SER A 25 -5.07 11.83 -16.92
N MET A 26 -4.70 12.41 -15.77
CA MET A 26 -3.31 12.55 -15.30
C MET A 26 -2.86 11.36 -14.42
N GLY A 27 -3.75 10.42 -14.12
CA GLY A 27 -3.48 9.28 -13.24
C GLY A 27 -3.45 9.62 -11.76
N ILE A 28 -3.98 10.80 -11.36
CA ILE A 28 -3.97 11.27 -9.97
C ILE A 28 -5.21 10.74 -9.24
N THR A 29 -4.97 9.98 -8.17
CA THR A 29 -6.00 9.37 -7.33
C THR A 29 -6.33 10.19 -6.10
N GLY A 30 -5.35 10.90 -5.56
CA GLY A 30 -5.47 11.78 -4.42
C GLY A 30 -4.43 12.88 -4.48
N PHE A 31 -4.54 13.83 -3.61
CA PHE A 31 -3.60 14.94 -3.49
C PHE A 31 -3.73 15.59 -2.11
N THR A 32 -2.59 15.83 -1.47
CA THR A 32 -2.51 16.62 -0.24
C THR A 32 -1.81 17.95 -0.53
N PHE A 33 -2.51 19.05 -0.26
CA PHE A 33 -1.95 20.37 -0.48
C PHE A 33 -1.15 20.80 0.75
N ALA A 34 0.18 20.76 0.62
CA ALA A 34 1.11 20.94 1.74
C ALA A 34 0.95 22.28 2.50
N LEU A 35 0.57 23.37 1.81
CA LEU A 35 0.43 24.68 2.45
C LEU A 35 -0.79 24.79 3.37
N THR A 36 -1.88 24.10 3.04
CA THR A 36 -3.13 24.15 3.83
C THR A 36 -3.37 22.87 4.62
N GLY A 37 -2.63 21.80 4.36
CA GLY A 37 -2.86 20.49 4.93
C GLY A 37 -4.19 19.88 4.48
N GLU A 38 -4.73 20.28 3.33
CA GLU A 38 -5.97 19.71 2.80
C GLU A 38 -5.68 18.43 2.04
N ALA A 39 -6.23 17.32 2.53
CA ALA A 39 -6.24 16.04 1.85
C ALA A 39 -7.51 15.90 1.00
N ALA A 40 -7.36 15.46 -0.25
CA ALA A 40 -8.47 15.28 -1.17
C ALA A 40 -8.25 14.04 -2.05
N VAL A 41 -9.33 13.36 -2.41
CA VAL A 41 -9.31 12.17 -3.27
C VAL A 41 -10.12 12.41 -4.55
N ASN A 42 -9.71 11.74 -5.61
CA ASN A 42 -10.43 11.71 -6.86
C ASN A 42 -11.64 10.75 -6.76
N PRO A 43 -12.87 11.25 -6.72
CA PRO A 43 -14.05 10.39 -6.57
C PRO A 43 -14.33 9.50 -7.80
N GLN A 44 -13.56 9.64 -8.87
CA GLN A 44 -13.65 8.76 -10.04
C GLN A 44 -12.60 7.62 -10.01
N ALA A 45 -11.70 7.60 -9.04
CA ALA A 45 -10.82 6.46 -8.83
C ALA A 45 -11.65 5.20 -8.50
N PRO A 46 -11.15 4.00 -8.80
CA PRO A 46 -11.88 2.77 -8.48
C PRO A 46 -12.26 2.68 -7.00
N ASP A 47 -13.52 2.36 -6.72
CA ASP A 47 -14.06 2.31 -5.36
C ASP A 47 -13.22 1.43 -4.42
N VAL A 48 -12.67 0.33 -4.94
CA VAL A 48 -11.82 -0.59 -4.19
C VAL A 48 -10.57 0.07 -3.62
N SER A 49 -10.03 1.10 -4.26
CA SER A 49 -8.83 1.81 -3.81
C SER A 49 -9.09 3.11 -3.04
N LEU A 50 -10.32 3.64 -3.10
CA LEU A 50 -10.65 4.93 -2.47
C LEU A 50 -10.39 4.96 -0.97
N PRO A 51 -10.81 3.97 -0.15
CA PRO A 51 -10.54 3.98 1.28
C PRO A 51 -9.04 4.00 1.61
N PHE A 52 -8.24 3.22 0.88
CA PHE A 52 -6.79 3.25 1.03
C PHE A 52 -6.20 4.62 0.65
N THR A 53 -6.64 5.18 -0.49
CA THR A 53 -6.18 6.50 -0.95
C THR A 53 -6.54 7.60 0.06
N MET A 54 -7.70 7.54 0.70
CA MET A 54 -8.05 8.48 1.77
C MET A 54 -7.05 8.42 2.92
N CYS A 55 -6.70 7.21 3.38
CA CYS A 55 -5.70 7.02 4.44
C CYS A 55 -4.30 7.51 4.01
N HIS A 56 -3.93 7.29 2.74
CA HIS A 56 -2.68 7.74 2.16
C HIS A 56 -2.56 9.28 2.17
N GLU A 57 -3.58 9.97 1.68
CA GLU A 57 -3.60 11.44 1.70
C GLU A 57 -3.63 12.00 3.12
N MET A 58 -4.29 11.31 4.04
CA MET A 58 -4.24 11.68 5.45
C MET A 58 -2.86 11.47 6.07
N ALA A 59 -2.10 10.47 5.65
CA ALA A 59 -0.73 10.27 6.08
C ALA A 59 0.18 11.44 5.63
N HIS A 60 0.06 11.89 4.40
CA HIS A 60 0.76 13.09 3.93
C HIS A 60 0.39 14.34 4.73
N ARG A 61 -0.89 14.49 5.10
CA ARG A 61 -1.35 15.59 5.95
C ARG A 61 -0.76 15.52 7.35
N MET A 62 -0.41 14.34 7.84
CA MET A 62 0.33 14.13 9.10
C MET A 62 1.84 14.31 8.95
N CYS A 63 2.29 14.91 7.85
CA CYS A 63 3.70 15.17 7.52
C CYS A 63 4.52 13.90 7.24
N ILE A 64 3.88 12.78 6.88
CA ILE A 64 4.58 11.62 6.34
C ILE A 64 4.86 11.90 4.87
N ALA A 65 6.08 12.37 4.57
CA ALA A 65 6.42 12.91 3.25
C ALA A 65 6.75 11.84 2.21
N TYR A 66 7.39 10.74 2.62
CA TYR A 66 7.82 9.69 1.70
C TYR A 66 6.64 8.80 1.29
N GLU A 67 6.51 8.57 -0.01
CA GLU A 67 5.43 7.74 -0.59
C GLU A 67 5.39 6.33 0.00
N ARG A 68 6.57 5.70 0.18
CA ARG A 68 6.71 4.41 0.85
C ARG A 68 6.04 4.41 2.22
N ASP A 69 6.38 5.41 3.03
CA ASP A 69 5.92 5.48 4.42
C ASP A 69 4.45 5.87 4.49
N ALA A 70 3.97 6.74 3.56
CA ALA A 70 2.56 7.10 3.43
C ALA A 70 1.70 5.89 3.01
N ASN A 71 2.18 5.08 2.07
CA ASN A 71 1.51 3.84 1.67
C ASN A 71 1.46 2.81 2.81
N PHE A 72 2.55 2.66 3.56
CA PHE A 72 2.56 1.78 4.73
C PHE A 72 1.64 2.28 5.85
N ALA A 73 1.67 3.58 6.15
CA ALA A 73 0.75 4.21 7.10
C ALA A 73 -0.72 4.04 6.68
N ALA A 74 -1.01 4.18 5.38
CA ALA A 74 -2.34 3.95 4.83
C ALA A 74 -2.79 2.50 5.03
N PHE A 75 -1.91 1.52 4.80
CA PHE A 75 -2.20 0.12 5.08
C PHE A 75 -2.53 -0.11 6.55
N LEU A 76 -1.72 0.38 7.48
CA LEU A 76 -1.94 0.23 8.91
C LEU A 76 -3.27 0.85 9.36
N ALA A 77 -3.56 2.07 8.89
CA ALA A 77 -4.78 2.78 9.24
C ALA A 77 -6.03 2.10 8.66
N ALA A 78 -6.00 1.71 7.40
CA ALA A 78 -7.14 1.12 6.72
C ALA A 78 -7.39 -0.33 7.17
N SER A 79 -6.34 -1.15 7.37
CA SER A 79 -6.49 -2.54 7.84
C SER A 79 -7.00 -2.63 9.29
N SER A 80 -6.73 -1.60 10.10
CA SER A 80 -7.22 -1.51 11.49
C SER A 80 -8.58 -0.80 11.63
N ASN A 81 -9.17 -0.34 10.53
CA ASN A 81 -10.46 0.34 10.54
C ASN A 81 -11.59 -0.68 10.81
N PRO A 82 -12.61 -0.36 11.62
CA PRO A 82 -13.75 -1.24 11.83
C PRO A 82 -14.63 -1.45 10.57
N ASP A 83 -14.55 -0.56 9.59
CA ASP A 83 -15.24 -0.71 8.31
C ASP A 83 -14.49 -1.67 7.39
N THR A 84 -15.19 -2.75 7.00
CA THR A 84 -14.64 -3.80 6.14
C THR A 84 -14.24 -3.31 4.74
N GLN A 85 -14.82 -2.22 4.25
CA GLN A 85 -14.42 -1.60 2.98
C GLN A 85 -12.99 -1.04 3.07
N PHE A 86 -12.64 -0.43 4.20
CA PHE A 86 -11.27 0.03 4.45
C PHE A 86 -10.31 -1.14 4.55
N GLN A 87 -10.67 -2.17 5.32
CA GLN A 87 -9.84 -3.38 5.46
C GLN A 87 -9.60 -4.03 4.09
N TYR A 88 -10.66 -4.25 3.30
CA TYR A 88 -10.53 -4.83 1.98
C TYR A 88 -9.63 -3.99 1.07
N SER A 89 -9.82 -2.68 1.05
CA SER A 89 -9.00 -1.74 0.29
C SER A 89 -7.52 -1.82 0.67
N ALA A 90 -7.21 -1.93 1.97
CA ALA A 90 -5.84 -2.08 2.46
C ALA A 90 -5.18 -3.35 1.92
N TYR A 91 -5.84 -4.51 2.05
CA TYR A 91 -5.31 -5.78 1.58
C TYR A 91 -5.27 -5.89 0.06
N PHE A 92 -6.22 -5.27 -0.64
CA PHE A 92 -6.18 -5.15 -2.10
C PHE A 92 -4.92 -4.41 -2.57
N MET A 93 -4.61 -3.27 -1.97
CA MET A 93 -3.42 -2.50 -2.33
C MET A 93 -2.12 -3.21 -1.91
N ALA A 94 -2.08 -3.82 -0.71
CA ALA A 94 -0.95 -4.62 -0.27
C ALA A 94 -0.67 -5.79 -1.23
N TYR A 95 -1.71 -6.52 -1.67
CA TYR A 95 -1.59 -7.56 -2.69
C TYR A 95 -0.93 -7.02 -3.97
N ARG A 96 -1.39 -5.87 -4.46
CA ARG A 96 -0.82 -5.24 -5.67
C ARG A 96 0.64 -4.88 -5.50
N TYR A 97 1.03 -4.29 -4.38
CA TYR A 97 2.43 -3.95 -4.10
C TYR A 97 3.33 -5.19 -4.03
N CYS A 98 2.89 -6.21 -3.30
CA CYS A 98 3.67 -7.44 -3.17
C CYS A 98 3.78 -8.21 -4.50
N MET A 99 2.72 -8.28 -5.29
CA MET A 99 2.76 -8.91 -6.61
C MET A 99 3.63 -8.14 -7.61
N ALA A 100 3.60 -6.80 -7.56
CA ALA A 100 4.51 -5.96 -8.34
C ALA A 100 5.97 -6.21 -7.96
N ALA A 101 6.28 -6.22 -6.66
CA ALA A 101 7.62 -6.53 -6.15
C ALA A 101 8.09 -7.93 -6.60
N LEU A 102 7.27 -8.96 -6.44
CA LEU A 102 7.58 -10.33 -6.90
C LEU A 102 7.84 -10.40 -8.41
N SER A 103 7.20 -9.55 -9.20
CA SER A 103 7.38 -9.53 -10.66
C SER A 103 8.75 -9.01 -11.10
N THR A 104 9.44 -8.25 -10.22
CA THR A 104 10.78 -7.72 -10.50
C THR A 104 11.91 -8.70 -10.16
N VAL A 105 11.62 -9.75 -9.41
CA VAL A 105 12.61 -10.73 -8.96
C VAL A 105 12.76 -11.84 -10.00
N ALA A 106 13.93 -11.92 -10.63
CA ALA A 106 14.23 -12.90 -11.68
C ALA A 106 14.74 -14.22 -11.08
N SER A 107 13.97 -14.86 -10.20
CA SER A 107 14.31 -16.18 -9.64
C SER A 107 13.16 -17.17 -9.83
N GLN A 108 13.47 -18.46 -9.96
CA GLN A 108 12.44 -19.50 -10.07
C GLN A 108 11.54 -19.52 -8.83
N SER A 109 12.11 -19.33 -7.65
CA SER A 109 11.34 -19.29 -6.40
C SER A 109 10.31 -18.15 -6.37
N ALA A 110 10.64 -16.98 -6.93
CA ALA A 110 9.69 -15.86 -7.04
C ALA A 110 8.57 -16.16 -8.06
N VAL A 111 8.92 -16.80 -9.18
CA VAL A 111 7.92 -17.26 -10.18
C VAL A 111 6.95 -18.25 -9.54
N ASP A 112 7.47 -19.25 -8.82
CA ASP A 112 6.65 -20.26 -8.18
C ASP A 112 5.79 -19.68 -7.04
N ALA A 113 6.34 -18.73 -6.26
CA ALA A 113 5.60 -18.02 -5.23
C ALA A 113 4.44 -17.21 -5.83
N ARG A 114 4.71 -16.47 -6.92
CA ARG A 114 3.70 -15.73 -7.64
C ARG A 114 2.58 -16.65 -8.18
N ALA A 115 2.94 -17.76 -8.81
CA ALA A 115 1.96 -18.72 -9.32
C ALA A 115 1.07 -19.30 -8.21
N ARG A 116 1.66 -19.61 -7.03
CA ARG A 116 0.88 -20.08 -5.87
C ARG A 116 -0.11 -19.02 -5.37
N VAL A 117 0.31 -17.76 -5.27
CA VAL A 117 -0.55 -16.66 -4.84
C VAL A 117 -1.67 -16.43 -5.85
N GLU A 118 -1.35 -16.39 -7.15
CA GLU A 118 -2.34 -16.21 -8.24
C GLU A 118 -3.37 -17.35 -8.29
N ALA A 119 -2.97 -18.57 -7.99
CA ALA A 119 -3.87 -19.73 -7.91
C ALA A 119 -4.87 -19.64 -6.73
N GLY A 120 -4.50 -18.94 -5.65
CA GLY A 120 -5.36 -18.71 -4.49
C GLY A 120 -6.30 -17.49 -4.61
N VAL A 121 -6.18 -16.71 -5.68
CA VAL A 121 -7.01 -15.51 -5.89
C VAL A 121 -8.43 -15.91 -6.22
N ASN A 122 -9.40 -15.41 -5.43
CA ASN A 122 -10.82 -15.64 -5.68
C ASN A 122 -11.34 -14.72 -6.82
N ASP A 123 -12.55 -15.03 -7.33
CA ASP A 123 -13.12 -14.32 -8.47
C ASP A 123 -13.45 -12.85 -8.18
N TYR A 124 -13.80 -12.51 -6.93
CA TYR A 124 -14.06 -11.12 -6.52
C TYR A 124 -12.80 -10.26 -6.61
N LEU A 125 -11.71 -10.73 -6.02
CA LEU A 125 -10.42 -10.02 -6.10
C LEU A 125 -9.94 -9.92 -7.56
N ARG A 126 -10.11 -10.99 -8.35
CA ARG A 126 -9.77 -10.98 -9.78
C ARG A 126 -10.59 -9.96 -10.56
N TYR A 127 -11.89 -9.89 -10.29
CA TYR A 127 -12.76 -8.89 -10.91
C TYR A 127 -12.31 -7.47 -10.56
N ASP A 128 -12.05 -7.18 -9.28
CA ASP A 128 -11.63 -5.84 -8.85
C ASP A 128 -10.27 -5.45 -9.44
N MET A 129 -9.33 -6.38 -9.57
CA MET A 129 -8.05 -6.12 -10.25
C MET A 129 -8.26 -5.73 -11.71
N VAL A 130 -9.11 -6.46 -12.44
CA VAL A 130 -9.41 -6.17 -13.84
C VAL A 130 -10.09 -4.80 -13.97
N GLN A 131 -11.05 -4.48 -13.10
CA GLN A 131 -11.71 -3.18 -13.12
C GLN A 131 -10.76 -2.03 -12.77
N TYR A 132 -9.89 -2.23 -11.78
CA TYR A 132 -8.87 -1.27 -11.40
C TYR A 132 -7.93 -0.96 -12.57
N ASP A 133 -7.38 -1.97 -13.22
CA ASP A 133 -6.45 -1.80 -14.33
C ASP A 133 -7.14 -1.21 -15.56
N ALA A 134 -8.37 -1.65 -15.88
CA ALA A 134 -9.16 -1.12 -16.98
C ALA A 134 -9.49 0.36 -16.80
N PHE A 135 -9.76 0.79 -15.57
CA PHE A 135 -10.03 2.20 -15.27
C PHE A 135 -8.87 3.09 -15.71
N TYR A 136 -7.64 2.73 -15.37
CA TYR A 136 -6.47 3.53 -15.73
C TYR A 136 -6.10 3.41 -17.19
N GLN A 137 -6.20 2.21 -17.79
CA GLN A 137 -5.90 1.99 -19.21
C GLN A 137 -6.82 2.78 -20.13
N THR A 138 -8.12 2.82 -19.84
CA THR A 138 -9.12 3.48 -20.70
C THR A 138 -9.14 5.00 -20.54
N ARG A 139 -8.68 5.54 -19.42
CA ARG A 139 -8.78 6.98 -19.10
C ARG A 139 -7.46 7.72 -19.19
N LYS A 140 -6.35 7.01 -19.23
CA LYS A 140 -5.02 7.58 -19.30
C LYS A 140 -4.78 8.14 -20.73
N ARG A 141 -4.70 9.46 -20.86
CA ARG A 141 -4.32 10.13 -22.13
C ARG A 141 -2.81 10.39 -22.09
N GLU A 142 -2.10 10.03 -23.14
CA GLU A 142 -0.63 10.10 -23.19
C GLU A 142 -0.07 11.49 -22.82
N THR A 143 -0.66 12.56 -23.36
CA THR A 143 -0.22 13.93 -23.08
C THR A 143 -0.51 14.35 -21.64
N ALA A 144 -1.69 14.03 -21.11
CA ALA A 144 -2.07 14.36 -19.75
C ALA A 144 -1.25 13.55 -18.75
N THR A 145 -0.92 12.30 -19.08
CA THR A 145 -0.02 11.46 -18.27
C THR A 145 1.36 12.08 -18.15
N LYS A 146 1.97 12.54 -19.24
CA LYS A 146 3.29 13.21 -19.19
C LYS A 146 3.30 14.45 -18.30
N VAL A 147 2.20 15.21 -18.28
CA VAL A 147 2.05 16.37 -17.37
C VAL A 147 1.90 15.90 -15.93
N GLY A 148 1.06 14.88 -15.70
CA GLY A 148 0.87 14.29 -14.38
C GLY A 148 2.16 13.70 -13.81
N ASP A 149 2.90 12.94 -14.60
CA ASP A 149 4.20 12.37 -14.22
C ASP A 149 5.22 13.46 -13.89
N LYS A 150 5.22 14.57 -14.64
CA LYS A 150 6.09 15.71 -14.34
C LYS A 150 5.69 16.43 -13.05
N VAL A 151 4.41 16.64 -12.81
CA VAL A 151 3.91 17.23 -11.55
C VAL A 151 4.27 16.33 -10.39
N ASN A 152 4.00 15.02 -10.51
CA ASN A 152 4.30 14.05 -9.48
C ASN A 152 5.81 13.93 -9.22
N SER A 153 6.64 13.85 -10.26
CA SER A 153 8.10 13.80 -10.10
C SER A 153 8.65 15.07 -9.45
N THR A 154 8.10 16.24 -9.78
CA THR A 154 8.49 17.50 -9.14
C THR A 154 8.08 17.50 -7.66
N TYR A 155 6.89 16.99 -7.32
CA TYR A 155 6.42 16.83 -5.94
C TYR A 155 7.34 15.89 -5.15
N LEU A 156 7.62 14.69 -5.69
CA LEU A 156 8.53 13.72 -5.09
C LEU A 156 9.94 14.29 -4.87
N GLN A 157 10.50 14.96 -5.86
CA GLN A 157 11.81 15.62 -5.73
C GLN A 157 11.81 16.71 -4.64
N THR A 158 10.72 17.47 -4.52
CA THR A 158 10.59 18.53 -3.49
C THR A 158 10.39 17.92 -2.10
N SER A 159 9.77 16.74 -2.02
CA SER A 159 9.56 15.99 -0.77
C SER A 159 10.80 15.18 -0.36
N GLY A 160 11.85 15.12 -1.20
CA GLY A 160 13.06 14.34 -0.94
C GLY A 160 12.93 12.86 -1.28
N ASP A 161 11.82 12.44 -1.90
CA ASP A 161 11.62 11.05 -2.35
C ASP A 161 12.08 10.90 -3.81
N SER A 162 13.17 10.18 -4.01
CA SER A 162 13.73 9.88 -5.33
C SER A 162 13.37 8.47 -5.84
N SER A 163 12.63 7.68 -5.06
CA SER A 163 12.43 6.25 -5.31
C SER A 163 11.45 5.95 -6.45
N GLY A 164 10.49 6.83 -6.72
CA GLY A 164 9.55 6.65 -7.85
C GLY A 164 8.89 5.26 -7.86
N LEU A 165 9.04 4.54 -9.00
CA LEU A 165 8.50 3.17 -9.14
C LEU A 165 9.17 2.13 -8.22
N ALA A 166 10.38 2.39 -7.72
CA ALA A 166 11.05 1.53 -6.74
C ALA A 166 10.33 1.54 -5.38
N SER A 167 9.52 2.56 -5.09
CA SER A 167 8.75 2.66 -3.84
C SER A 167 7.82 1.47 -3.59
N TYR A 168 7.32 0.81 -4.65
CA TYR A 168 6.47 -0.38 -4.48
C TYR A 168 7.21 -1.57 -3.84
N GLY A 169 8.49 -1.77 -4.20
CA GLY A 169 9.34 -2.79 -3.55
C GLY A 169 9.58 -2.45 -2.08
N GLU A 170 9.87 -1.19 -1.79
CA GLU A 170 10.11 -0.71 -0.43
C GLU A 170 8.87 -0.82 0.46
N VAL A 171 7.67 -0.58 -0.07
CA VAL A 171 6.41 -0.81 0.66
C VAL A 171 6.23 -2.29 0.97
N CYS A 172 6.53 -3.17 0.00
CA CYS A 172 6.46 -4.61 0.21
C CYS A 172 7.39 -5.06 1.36
N ASP A 173 8.62 -4.54 1.43
CA ASP A 173 9.57 -4.83 2.51
C ASP A 173 9.00 -4.42 3.89
N LEU A 174 8.36 -3.27 3.99
CA LEU A 174 7.71 -2.82 5.22
C LEU A 174 6.52 -3.71 5.59
N LEU A 175 5.68 -4.09 4.62
CA LEU A 175 4.54 -4.98 4.84
C LEU A 175 4.98 -6.37 5.32
N VAL A 176 6.03 -6.92 4.72
CA VAL A 176 6.60 -8.23 5.11
C VAL A 176 7.19 -8.15 6.51
N SER A 177 7.97 -7.11 6.81
CA SER A 177 8.57 -6.91 8.13
C SER A 177 7.50 -6.76 9.22
N TRP A 178 6.46 -5.98 8.95
CA TRP A 178 5.31 -5.83 9.85
C TRP A 178 4.58 -7.16 10.06
N HIS A 179 4.31 -7.91 8.99
CA HIS A 179 3.62 -9.19 9.09
C HIS A 179 4.41 -10.20 9.95
N ILE A 180 5.74 -10.24 9.76
CA ILE A 180 6.60 -11.11 10.56
C ILE A 180 6.53 -10.71 12.04
N GLN A 181 6.66 -9.43 12.35
CA GLN A 181 6.74 -8.94 13.74
C GLN A 181 5.40 -8.99 14.47
N GLU A 182 4.31 -8.57 13.82
CA GLU A 182 3.02 -8.37 14.46
C GLU A 182 2.08 -9.58 14.36
N ILE A 183 2.29 -10.46 13.38
CA ILE A 183 1.40 -11.59 13.12
C ILE A 183 2.12 -12.92 13.30
N LEU A 184 3.23 -13.15 12.58
CA LEU A 184 3.88 -14.45 12.55
C LEU A 184 4.57 -14.77 13.88
N LEU A 185 5.44 -13.89 14.38
CA LEU A 185 6.16 -14.15 15.63
C LEU A 185 5.24 -14.29 16.85
N PRO A 186 4.20 -13.44 17.04
CA PRO A 186 3.24 -13.65 18.12
C PRO A 186 2.46 -14.97 18.01
N SER A 187 2.09 -15.39 16.78
CA SER A 187 1.37 -16.65 16.58
C SER A 187 2.22 -17.86 16.94
N LEU A 188 3.51 -17.84 16.59
CA LEU A 188 4.45 -18.90 16.96
C LEU A 188 4.71 -18.96 18.47
N ALA A 189 4.74 -17.80 19.14
CA ALA A 189 4.92 -17.74 20.60
C ALA A 189 3.72 -18.30 21.38
N VAL A 190 2.51 -18.24 20.82
CA VAL A 190 1.30 -18.80 21.44
C VAL A 190 1.24 -20.34 21.32
N GLU A 191 1.87 -20.92 20.30
CA GLU A 191 1.98 -22.37 20.14
C GLU A 191 3.03 -23.00 21.06
N GLU A 192 3.91 -22.22 21.69
CA GLU A 192 4.81 -22.72 22.72
C GLU A 192 3.99 -23.11 23.97
N ASN A 193 3.69 -24.39 24.11
CA ASN A 193 3.13 -24.94 25.34
C ASN A 193 4.05 -24.58 26.51
N PRO A 194 3.57 -23.88 27.57
CA PRO A 194 4.43 -23.48 28.68
C PRO A 194 5.04 -24.65 29.47
N PHE A 195 4.66 -25.89 29.13
CA PHE A 195 5.18 -27.13 29.72
C PHE A 195 6.09 -27.93 28.79
N ASP A 196 6.36 -27.46 27.55
CA ASP A 196 7.27 -28.14 26.63
C ASP A 196 8.58 -27.31 26.50
N PRO A 197 9.71 -27.78 27.06
CA PRO A 197 10.98 -27.07 26.95
C PRO A 197 11.61 -27.33 25.59
N LEU A 198 10.94 -27.01 24.49
CA LEU A 198 11.55 -27.05 23.16
C LEU A 198 12.62 -25.99 23.04
N ASP A 199 13.80 -26.48 22.71
CA ASP A 199 15.04 -25.75 22.51
C ASP A 199 14.86 -24.59 21.51
N LYS A 200 14.92 -23.35 22.02
CA LYS A 200 14.81 -22.11 21.24
C LYS A 200 15.93 -21.90 20.20
N THR A 201 16.88 -22.84 20.10
CA THR A 201 18.05 -22.74 19.22
C THR A 201 17.79 -23.24 17.79
N GLN A 202 16.59 -23.77 17.46
CA GLN A 202 16.33 -24.41 16.18
C GLN A 202 15.48 -23.63 15.18
N VAL A 203 15.07 -22.41 15.46
CA VAL A 203 14.42 -21.58 14.44
C VAL A 203 15.51 -20.77 13.71
N ASP A 204 16.12 -21.38 12.72
CA ASP A 204 17.07 -20.71 11.83
C ASP A 204 16.32 -19.80 10.85
N LEU A 205 16.11 -18.55 11.23
CA LEU A 205 15.52 -17.50 10.39
C LEU A 205 16.55 -16.91 9.39
N THR A 206 17.81 -17.33 9.43
CA THR A 206 18.86 -16.80 8.54
C THR A 206 18.60 -17.10 7.07
N GLY A 207 17.85 -18.16 6.75
CA GLY A 207 17.42 -18.48 5.39
C GLY A 207 16.39 -17.52 4.80
N ILE A 208 15.63 -16.81 5.64
CA ILE A 208 14.57 -15.87 5.20
C ILE A 208 15.16 -14.47 4.99
N VAL A 209 16.18 -14.10 5.81
CA VAL A 209 16.78 -12.75 5.78
C VAL A 209 17.88 -12.63 4.71
N ASN A 210 18.50 -13.74 4.29
CA ASN A 210 19.62 -13.75 3.33
C ASN A 210 19.22 -14.08 1.88
N ALA A 211 17.92 -14.10 1.55
CA ALA A 211 17.44 -14.22 0.17
C ALA A 211 17.33 -12.83 -0.49
N ARG A 212 18.47 -12.09 -0.49
CA ARG A 212 18.68 -10.89 -1.30
C ARG A 212 19.47 -11.22 -2.55
#